data_4bec459efc55fc494721db9a56048e5b
#
_entry.id   4bec459efc55fc494721db9a56048e5b
#
_cell.length_a   1.000
_cell.length_b   1.000
_cell.length_c   1.000
_cell.angle_alpha   90.00
_cell.angle_beta   90.00
_cell.angle_gamma   90.00
#
_symmetry.space_group_name_H-M   'P 1'
#
loop_
_entity.id
_entity.type
_entity.pdbx_description
1 polymer ?
#
loop_
_entity_poly.entity_id
_entity_poly.type
_entity_poly.pdbx_seq_one_letter_code
_entity_poly.pdbx_strand_id
1 'polypeptide(L)'
;MTVATGSYSHAEGSFNIAKGNSSHAEGGYSIAEGIRSHAEGYYTVAKAASSHAEGGRSLASGDASHAEGYGTVASGDYSHTEGSSVYNIYLTGNNSTYQINYGNNI
;
A
#
# COMPACT_ATOMS: atom_id res chain seq x y z
N MET A 1 18.51 4.88 6.77
CA MET A 1 18.82 3.47 6.52
C MET A 1 17.71 2.83 5.71
N THR A 2 18.08 2.11 4.67
CA THR A 2 17.12 1.44 3.79
C THR A 2 17.52 -0.03 3.74
N VAL A 3 16.54 -0.92 3.78
CA VAL A 3 16.81 -2.34 3.88
C VAL A 3 15.97 -3.12 2.88
N ALA A 4 16.61 -4.00 2.11
CA ALA A 4 15.93 -4.91 1.20
C ALA A 4 16.24 -6.34 1.67
N THR A 5 15.26 -7.01 2.28
CA THR A 5 15.46 -8.34 2.82
C THR A 5 14.82 -9.45 2.02
N GLY A 6 13.85 -9.15 1.16
CA GLY A 6 13.24 -10.17 0.33
C GLY A 6 14.12 -10.53 -0.85
N SER A 7 13.97 -11.75 -1.37
CA SER A 7 14.69 -12.17 -2.57
C SER A 7 14.27 -11.29 -3.73
N TYR A 8 15.26 -10.78 -4.48
CA TYR A 8 15.01 -9.91 -5.63
C TYR A 8 14.27 -8.63 -5.27
N SER A 9 14.38 -8.20 -4.01
CA SER A 9 13.72 -6.96 -3.57
C SER A 9 14.64 -5.76 -3.77
N HIS A 10 14.04 -4.57 -3.77
CA HIS A 10 14.77 -3.33 -3.99
C HIS A 10 14.24 -2.25 -3.05
N ALA A 11 15.14 -1.57 -2.34
CA ALA A 11 14.76 -0.48 -1.47
C ALA A 11 15.69 0.71 -1.71
N GLU A 12 15.09 1.88 -1.91
CA GLU A 12 15.88 3.08 -2.12
C GLU A 12 15.23 4.27 -1.46
N GLY A 13 16.04 5.26 -1.08
CA GLY A 13 15.53 6.43 -0.40
C GLY A 13 15.93 6.44 1.07
N SER A 14 15.01 6.88 1.94
CA SER A 14 15.31 7.10 3.34
C SER A 14 14.45 6.24 4.27
N PHE A 15 15.07 5.32 4.98
CA PHE A 15 14.38 4.47 5.98
C PHE A 15 13.26 3.62 5.38
N ASN A 16 13.49 3.04 4.20
CA ASN A 16 12.51 2.19 3.55
C ASN A 16 12.85 0.73 3.75
N ILE A 17 11.85 -0.14 3.72
CA ILE A 17 12.05 -1.57 3.88
C ILE A 17 11.30 -2.32 2.78
N ALA A 18 12.04 -3.08 1.96
CA ALA A 18 11.46 -3.96 0.96
C ALA A 18 11.60 -5.38 1.49
N LYS A 19 10.52 -5.91 2.06
CA LYS A 19 10.53 -7.14 2.82
C LYS A 19 10.05 -8.36 2.04
N GLY A 20 9.08 -8.17 1.18
CA GLY A 20 8.55 -9.28 0.41
C GLY A 20 9.47 -9.65 -0.76
N ASN A 21 9.36 -10.89 -1.21
CA ASN A 21 10.11 -11.31 -2.40
C ASN A 21 9.64 -10.51 -3.60
N SER A 22 10.59 -10.01 -4.37
CA SER A 22 10.34 -9.19 -5.56
C SER A 22 9.57 -7.91 -5.23
N SER A 23 9.75 -7.38 -4.02
CA SER A 23 9.07 -6.16 -3.61
C SER A 23 9.97 -4.94 -3.85
N HIS A 24 9.34 -3.77 -3.83
CA HIS A 24 10.05 -2.52 -4.09
C HIS A 24 9.54 -1.44 -3.14
N ALA A 25 10.45 -0.81 -2.39
CA ALA A 25 10.10 0.27 -1.46
C ALA A 25 10.95 1.49 -1.78
N GLU A 26 10.30 2.65 -1.93
CA GLU A 26 11.03 3.88 -2.22
C GLU A 26 10.36 5.08 -1.58
N GLY A 27 11.14 6.16 -1.44
CA GLY A 27 10.65 7.37 -0.81
C GLY A 27 11.16 7.50 0.60
N GLY A 28 10.25 7.70 1.57
CA GLY A 28 10.62 7.85 2.97
C GLY A 28 9.73 7.07 3.88
N TYR A 29 10.32 6.20 4.70
CA TYR A 29 9.59 5.43 5.70
C TYR A 29 8.50 4.54 5.07
N SER A 30 8.76 4.00 3.88
CA SER A 30 7.80 3.16 3.19
C SER A 30 8.15 1.69 3.36
N ILE A 31 7.15 0.84 3.45
CA ILE A 31 7.35 -0.59 3.68
C ILE A 31 6.60 -1.39 2.62
N ALA A 32 7.33 -2.17 1.83
CA ALA A 32 6.75 -3.10 0.87
C ALA A 32 6.86 -4.49 1.46
N GLU A 33 5.78 -4.94 2.11
CA GLU A 33 5.80 -6.17 2.90
C GLU A 33 5.35 -7.39 2.11
N GLY A 34 4.40 -7.24 1.23
CA GLY A 34 3.87 -8.38 0.49
C GLY A 34 4.76 -8.81 -0.65
N ILE A 35 4.58 -10.05 -1.09
CA ILE A 35 5.28 -10.57 -2.25
C ILE A 35 4.87 -9.76 -3.48
N ARG A 36 5.84 -9.29 -4.24
CA ARG A 36 5.61 -8.47 -5.43
C ARG A 36 4.85 -7.17 -5.12
N SER A 37 5.01 -6.65 -3.91
CA SER A 37 4.35 -5.40 -3.52
C SER A 37 5.24 -4.21 -3.84
N HIS A 38 4.62 -3.04 -3.87
CA HIS A 38 5.33 -1.80 -4.17
C HIS A 38 4.83 -0.67 -3.28
N ALA A 39 5.72 -0.07 -2.50
CA ALA A 39 5.37 1.04 -1.62
C ALA A 39 6.23 2.24 -2.00
N GLU A 40 5.59 3.36 -2.28
CA GLU A 40 6.34 4.56 -2.64
C GLU A 40 5.69 5.79 -2.03
N GLY A 41 6.51 6.79 -1.72
CA GLY A 41 6.00 8.02 -1.14
C GLY A 41 6.50 8.18 0.28
N TYR A 42 5.61 8.58 1.19
CA TYR A 42 5.97 8.89 2.56
C TYR A 42 5.07 8.14 3.54
N TYR A 43 5.66 7.27 4.34
CA TYR A 43 4.92 6.44 5.31
C TYR A 43 3.85 5.58 4.65
N THR A 44 4.16 4.99 3.50
CA THR A 44 3.22 4.11 2.81
C THR A 44 3.54 2.66 3.14
N VAL A 45 2.50 1.82 3.16
CA VAL A 45 2.68 0.41 3.44
C VAL A 45 1.91 -0.41 2.42
N ALA A 46 2.62 -1.22 1.65
CA ALA A 46 2.03 -2.18 0.72
C ALA A 46 2.15 -3.55 1.38
N LYS A 47 1.08 -3.96 2.07
CA LYS A 47 1.13 -5.07 2.99
C LYS A 47 0.84 -6.43 2.37
N ALA A 48 -0.10 -6.50 1.46
CA ALA A 48 -0.52 -7.78 0.90
C ALA A 48 0.19 -8.08 -0.42
N ALA A 49 0.02 -9.29 -0.90
CA ALA A 49 0.67 -9.72 -2.15
C ALA A 49 0.19 -8.88 -3.32
N SER A 50 1.12 -8.46 -4.15
CA SER A 50 0.85 -7.67 -5.36
C SER A 50 0.13 -6.36 -5.08
N SER A 51 0.25 -5.84 -3.85
CA SER A 51 -0.39 -4.57 -3.49
C SER A 51 0.53 -3.40 -3.83
N HIS A 52 -0.08 -2.23 -3.93
CA HIS A 52 0.65 -1.01 -4.28
C HIS A 52 0.13 0.15 -3.44
N ALA A 53 1.01 0.80 -2.70
CA ALA A 53 0.64 1.95 -1.87
C ALA A 53 1.52 3.12 -2.26
N GLU A 54 0.89 4.27 -2.52
CA GLU A 54 1.65 5.45 -2.92
C GLU A 54 1.04 6.72 -2.34
N GLY A 55 1.83 7.78 -2.35
CA GLY A 55 1.41 9.06 -1.80
C GLY A 55 1.90 9.24 -0.39
N GLY A 56 1.00 9.57 0.53
CA GLY A 56 1.36 9.78 1.92
C GLY A 56 0.48 8.99 2.86
N ARG A 57 1.09 8.23 3.75
CA ARG A 57 0.36 7.49 4.80
C ARG A 57 -0.73 6.59 4.25
N SER A 58 -0.49 5.98 3.09
CA SER A 58 -1.46 5.11 2.46
C SER A 58 -1.14 3.65 2.80
N LEU A 59 -2.19 2.83 2.92
CA LEU A 59 -2.06 1.42 3.28
C LEU A 59 -2.83 0.57 2.29
N ALA A 60 -2.14 -0.31 1.58
CA ALA A 60 -2.77 -1.28 0.69
C ALA A 60 -2.65 -2.64 1.36
N SER A 61 -3.73 -3.10 2.01
CA SER A 61 -3.70 -4.33 2.79
C SER A 61 -4.48 -5.49 2.17
N GLY A 62 -5.19 -5.27 1.10
CA GLY A 62 -5.83 -6.36 0.37
C GLY A 62 -4.93 -6.88 -0.73
N ASP A 63 -5.11 -8.13 -1.13
CA ASP A 63 -4.34 -8.71 -2.23
C ASP A 63 -4.64 -7.94 -3.51
N ALA A 64 -3.58 -7.59 -4.24
CA ALA A 64 -3.69 -6.85 -5.50
C ALA A 64 -4.47 -5.55 -5.33
N SER A 65 -4.40 -4.94 -4.15
CA SER A 65 -5.07 -3.66 -3.90
C SER A 65 -4.13 -2.50 -4.20
N HIS A 66 -4.74 -1.33 -4.38
CA HIS A 66 -3.98 -0.12 -4.71
C HIS A 66 -4.53 1.05 -3.90
N ALA A 67 -3.69 1.66 -3.08
CA ALA A 67 -4.07 2.82 -2.28
C ALA A 67 -3.18 3.99 -2.68
N GLU A 68 -3.80 5.10 -3.06
CA GLU A 68 -3.04 6.28 -3.45
C GLU A 68 -3.70 7.54 -2.90
N GLY A 69 -2.88 8.57 -2.73
CA GLY A 69 -3.34 9.83 -2.18
C GLY A 69 -2.76 10.05 -0.81
N TYR A 70 -3.57 10.54 0.13
CA TYR A 70 -3.11 10.80 1.47
C TYR A 70 -4.04 10.15 2.49
N GLY A 71 -3.48 9.27 3.33
CA GLY A 71 -4.26 8.64 4.38
C GLY A 71 -5.33 7.69 3.84
N THR A 72 -5.08 7.01 2.74
CA THR A 72 -6.06 6.11 2.14
C THR A 72 -5.78 4.66 2.55
N VAL A 73 -6.84 3.86 2.64
CA VAL A 73 -6.72 2.46 3.01
C VAL A 73 -7.52 1.61 2.02
N ALA A 74 -6.81 0.72 1.32
CA ALA A 74 -7.44 -0.23 0.41
C ALA A 74 -7.34 -1.61 1.06
N SER A 75 -8.36 -2.02 1.80
CA SER A 75 -8.32 -3.25 2.59
C SER A 75 -9.00 -4.45 1.92
N GLY A 76 -9.85 -4.24 0.95
CA GLY A 76 -10.46 -5.36 0.26
C GLY A 76 -9.56 -5.87 -0.84
N ASP A 77 -9.65 -7.18 -1.13
CA ASP A 77 -8.90 -7.75 -2.24
C ASP A 77 -9.36 -7.11 -3.55
N TYR A 78 -8.39 -6.80 -4.41
CA TYR A 78 -8.63 -6.17 -5.72
C TYR A 78 -9.29 -4.80 -5.61
N SER A 79 -9.13 -4.13 -4.46
CA SER A 79 -9.75 -2.82 -4.25
C SER A 79 -8.80 -1.68 -4.64
N HIS A 80 -9.39 -0.53 -4.82
CA HIS A 80 -8.63 0.67 -5.17
C HIS A 80 -9.21 1.86 -4.42
N THR A 81 -8.37 2.62 -3.72
CA THR A 81 -8.77 3.87 -3.07
C THR A 81 -7.87 4.98 -3.53
N GLU A 82 -8.46 6.15 -3.70
CA GLU A 82 -7.68 7.33 -4.06
C GLU A 82 -8.31 8.55 -3.43
N GLY A 83 -7.51 9.58 -3.21
CA GLY A 83 -7.98 10.83 -2.64
C GLY A 83 -7.39 11.07 -1.27
N SER A 84 -8.19 11.64 -0.38
CA SER A 84 -7.73 11.96 0.96
C SER A 84 -8.65 11.33 1.99
N SER A 85 -8.07 10.50 2.86
CA SER A 85 -8.81 9.83 3.94
C SER A 85 -9.96 8.97 3.43
N VAL A 86 -9.67 8.14 2.43
CA VAL A 86 -10.65 7.23 1.84
C VAL A 86 -10.31 5.80 2.25
N TYR A 87 -11.28 5.06 2.75
CA TYR A 87 -11.08 3.70 3.21
C TYR A 87 -12.05 2.75 2.52
N ASN A 88 -11.55 1.58 2.14
CA ASN A 88 -12.40 0.50 1.66
C ASN A 88 -12.75 -0.39 2.83
N ILE A 89 -13.99 -0.87 2.86
CA ILE A 89 -14.41 -1.87 3.83
C ILE A 89 -14.68 -3.14 3.05
N TYR A 90 -13.98 -4.22 3.42
CA TYR A 90 -14.14 -5.51 2.78
C TYR A 90 -15.45 -6.14 3.23
N LEU A 91 -16.26 -6.58 2.28
CA LEU A 91 -17.52 -7.27 2.59
C LEU A 91 -17.29 -8.76 2.58
N THR A 92 -17.67 -9.42 3.68
CA THR A 92 -17.48 -10.86 3.84
C THR A 92 -18.31 -11.61 2.81
N GLY A 93 -17.72 -12.66 2.24
CA GLY A 93 -18.44 -13.57 1.39
C GLY A 93 -18.23 -13.37 -0.10
N ASN A 94 -17.57 -12.30 -0.50
CA ASN A 94 -17.22 -12.09 -1.90
C ASN A 94 -16.10 -11.06 -1.95
N ASN A 95 -15.75 -10.64 -3.15
CA ASN A 95 -14.68 -9.67 -3.31
C ASN A 95 -15.19 -8.24 -3.45
N SER A 96 -16.39 -7.99 -3.00
CA SER A 96 -16.94 -6.64 -3.04
C SER A 96 -16.36 -5.78 -1.93
N THR A 97 -16.22 -4.50 -2.20
CA THR A 97 -15.72 -3.55 -1.21
C THR A 97 -16.60 -2.32 -1.21
N TYR A 98 -16.61 -1.63 -0.08
CA TYR A 98 -17.17 -0.29 0.03
C TYR A 98 -16.03 0.68 0.14
N GLN A 99 -16.25 1.85 -0.38
CA GLN A 99 -15.32 2.93 -0.26
C GLN A 99 -15.97 4.01 0.60
N ILE A 100 -15.33 4.33 1.72
CA ILE A 100 -15.85 5.35 2.64
C ILE A 100 -14.92 6.54 2.58
N ASN A 101 -15.48 7.69 2.28
CA ASN A 101 -14.73 8.91 2.10
C ASN A 101 -14.88 9.80 3.33
N TYR A 102 -13.79 10.05 4.03
CA TYR A 102 -13.78 10.86 5.25
C TYR A 102 -13.02 12.16 5.07
N GLY A 103 -12.96 12.70 3.93
CA GLY A 103 -12.18 13.90 3.73
C GLY A 103 -12.74 14.75 2.61
N ASN A 104 -11.89 15.61 2.05
CA ASN A 104 -12.27 16.53 1.00
C ASN A 104 -11.82 16.07 -0.36
N ASN A 105 -11.90 14.82 -0.64
CA ASN A 105 -11.45 14.28 -1.91
C ASN A 105 -12.61 14.09 -2.88
N ILE A 106 -13.45 15.00 -2.92
CA ILE A 106 -14.56 14.95 -3.83
C ILE A 106 -14.17 15.23 -5.25
#